data_f69e7cc942e14c4ccb396a9698b96cd8
#
_entry.id   f69e7cc942e14c4ccb396a9698b96cd8
#
_cell.length_a   1.000
_cell.length_b   1.000
_cell.length_c   1.000
_cell.angle_alpha   90.00
_cell.angle_beta   90.00
_cell.angle_gamma   90.00
#
_symmetry.space_group_name_H-M   'P 1'
#
loop_
_entity.id
_entity.type
_entity.pdbx_description
1 polymer ?
#
loop_
_entity_poly.entity_id
_entity_poly.type
_entity_poly.pdbx_seq_one_letter_code
_entity_poly.pdbx_strand_id
1 'polypeptide(L)'
;MKKTVASLLCGLLFSAPVLADINVGISLSTTGPAASLGISERNTVEFLPTEIGGEKVNYIVLDDATDTTAAARNARKFVNENNVDIIIGSTAVPPSSAIAPIAVESKTPQIALAPFAAEGAEFPWVFTVPQTNELMAAALLEHMQKNGIKKLGYIGFADVWGDNWHEALSELGPDAGVTLTGDERFSRNDASVGGQVLKVIGTKPDAVLVGATGTPAALPHTELRRMGFKGPIYHTHGAANQSFLRIGGDALNGAILPIGPVVIWDKLPDDHPSKAIASEYVKAYEGKHGEGSLSPFGAYLFDAGQIISAAIPVALEKAKPGTEAFRVALRDALENVQEVVGTHGVFNLSDTDHFGHDERARMLVEVQDKAWVLIED
;
A
#
# COMPACT_ATOMS: atom_id res chain seq x y z
N MET A 1 -27.44 67.48 44.13
CA MET A 1 -27.85 66.11 43.69
C MET A 1 -27.28 65.82 42.32
N LYS A 2 -26.15 65.10 42.25
CA LYS A 2 -25.51 64.68 40.98
C LYS A 2 -25.85 63.18 40.74
N LYS A 3 -26.58 62.88 39.64
CA LYS A 3 -26.90 61.52 39.24
C LYS A 3 -25.80 61.04 38.39
N THR A 4 -25.08 59.99 38.82
CA THR A 4 -24.06 59.27 38.06
C THR A 4 -24.76 58.13 37.28
N VAL A 5 -24.74 58.21 35.98
CA VAL A 5 -25.21 57.13 35.08
C VAL A 5 -24.03 56.20 34.86
N ALA A 6 -24.12 54.96 35.37
CA ALA A 6 -23.15 53.90 35.08
C ALA A 6 -23.58 53.19 33.78
N SER A 7 -22.84 53.39 32.70
CA SER A 7 -23.00 52.65 31.46
C SER A 7 -22.37 51.26 31.60
N LEU A 8 -23.21 50.23 31.58
CA LEU A 8 -22.78 48.81 31.51
C LEU A 8 -22.39 48.47 30.09
N LEU A 9 -21.10 48.41 29.81
CA LEU A 9 -20.56 47.92 28.50
C LEU A 9 -20.58 46.39 28.54
N CYS A 10 -21.62 45.77 27.93
CA CYS A 10 -21.70 44.33 27.73
C CYS A 10 -20.73 43.99 26.57
N GLY A 11 -19.51 43.55 26.90
CA GLY A 11 -18.56 43.02 25.92
C GLY A 11 -19.06 41.66 25.38
N LEU A 12 -19.54 41.66 24.14
CA LEU A 12 -19.76 40.44 23.38
C LEU A 12 -18.37 39.81 23.10
N LEU A 13 -17.99 38.83 23.88
CA LEU A 13 -16.88 37.93 23.57
C LEU A 13 -17.30 37.08 22.37
N PHE A 14 -16.91 37.49 21.19
CA PHE A 14 -16.88 36.61 20.05
C PHE A 14 -15.85 35.50 20.35
N SER A 15 -16.32 34.34 20.82
CA SER A 15 -15.52 33.13 20.79
C SER A 15 -15.28 32.80 19.32
N ALA A 16 -14.09 33.11 18.82
CA ALA A 16 -13.66 32.53 17.56
C ALA A 16 -13.77 31.01 17.70
N PRO A 17 -14.32 30.31 16.70
CA PRO A 17 -14.31 28.85 16.71
C PRO A 17 -12.84 28.42 16.86
N VAL A 18 -12.52 27.70 17.91
CA VAL A 18 -11.24 27.01 18.02
C VAL A 18 -11.30 25.93 16.94
N LEU A 19 -10.61 26.15 15.84
CA LEU A 19 -10.38 25.16 14.81
C LEU A 19 -9.57 24.04 15.47
N ALA A 20 -10.05 22.81 15.39
CA ALA A 20 -9.34 21.67 15.96
C ALA A 20 -8.52 21.03 14.83
N ASP A 21 -7.19 21.04 14.97
CA ASP A 21 -6.30 20.41 13.99
C ASP A 21 -6.67 18.94 13.78
N ILE A 22 -6.59 18.46 12.54
CA ILE A 22 -6.73 17.05 12.19
C ILE A 22 -5.40 16.36 12.46
N ASN A 23 -5.39 15.32 13.27
CA ASN A 23 -4.20 14.56 13.58
C ASN A 23 -4.19 13.23 12.84
N VAL A 24 -3.15 12.98 12.04
CA VAL A 24 -2.94 11.76 11.26
C VAL A 24 -1.72 11.03 11.82
N GLY A 25 -1.93 9.82 12.34
CA GLY A 25 -0.83 8.94 12.78
C GLY A 25 -0.34 8.10 11.60
N ILE A 26 0.96 8.08 11.34
CA ILE A 26 1.55 7.31 10.24
C ILE A 26 2.59 6.32 10.81
N SER A 27 2.31 5.02 10.74
CA SER A 27 3.26 3.96 11.11
C SER A 27 3.88 3.38 9.84
N LEU A 28 5.20 3.44 9.71
CA LEU A 28 5.94 3.02 8.52
C LEU A 28 7.11 2.10 8.89
N SER A 29 7.44 1.17 8.02
CA SER A 29 8.63 0.32 8.17
C SER A 29 9.86 1.03 7.55
N THR A 30 10.35 2.10 8.18
CA THR A 30 11.52 2.85 7.67
C THR A 30 12.85 2.16 7.98
N THR A 31 12.82 1.17 8.86
CA THR A 31 13.91 0.23 9.15
C THR A 31 13.41 -1.21 9.02
N GLY A 32 14.30 -2.21 9.18
CA GLY A 32 13.94 -3.62 9.07
C GLY A 32 13.79 -4.13 7.63
N PRO A 33 13.22 -5.34 7.44
CA PRO A 33 13.15 -6.01 6.12
C PRO A 33 12.38 -5.27 5.04
N ALA A 34 11.40 -4.42 5.41
CA ALA A 34 10.61 -3.62 4.47
C ALA A 34 11.13 -2.19 4.29
N ALA A 35 12.31 -1.86 4.80
CA ALA A 35 12.86 -0.49 4.74
C ALA A 35 12.95 0.08 3.31
N SER A 36 13.20 -0.77 2.31
CA SER A 36 13.24 -0.33 0.89
C SER A 36 11.90 0.20 0.38
N LEU A 37 10.79 -0.12 1.07
CA LEU A 37 9.45 0.36 0.81
C LEU A 37 9.17 1.60 1.68
N GLY A 38 9.30 1.45 2.99
CA GLY A 38 8.90 2.46 3.98
C GLY A 38 9.70 3.76 3.92
N ILE A 39 10.95 3.73 3.42
CA ILE A 39 11.74 4.95 3.23
C ILE A 39 11.10 5.87 2.19
N SER A 40 10.59 5.33 1.08
CA SER A 40 9.92 6.12 0.06
C SER A 40 8.57 6.67 0.56
N GLU A 41 7.84 5.90 1.35
CA GLU A 41 6.63 6.39 2.03
C GLU A 41 6.98 7.54 2.99
N ARG A 42 8.02 7.38 3.81
CA ARG A 42 8.47 8.45 4.71
C ARG A 42 8.83 9.74 3.97
N ASN A 43 9.49 9.63 2.83
CA ASN A 43 9.83 10.76 1.98
C ASN A 43 8.58 11.43 1.38
N THR A 44 7.51 10.68 1.15
CA THR A 44 6.26 11.19 0.57
C THR A 44 5.44 12.02 1.56
N VAL A 45 5.67 11.90 2.87
CA VAL A 45 4.90 12.66 3.87
C VAL A 45 4.92 14.17 3.61
N GLU A 46 6.00 14.70 3.07
CA GLU A 46 6.13 16.13 2.77
C GLU A 46 5.31 16.63 1.57
N PHE A 47 4.78 15.70 0.76
CA PHE A 47 3.89 16.00 -0.37
C PHE A 47 2.41 15.86 0.01
N LEU A 48 2.10 15.46 1.25
CA LEU A 48 0.73 15.40 1.73
C LEU A 48 0.18 16.80 2.02
N PRO A 49 -1.14 17.02 1.88
CA PRO A 49 -1.75 18.32 2.12
C PRO A 49 -1.62 18.73 3.60
N THR A 50 -1.20 19.96 3.86
CA THR A 50 -1.08 20.52 5.22
C THR A 50 -2.38 21.15 5.72
N GLU A 51 -3.38 21.28 4.87
CA GLU A 51 -4.72 21.80 5.17
C GLU A 51 -5.75 21.03 4.35
N ILE A 52 -6.85 20.59 4.94
CA ILE A 52 -7.98 19.92 4.29
C ILE A 52 -9.28 20.49 4.87
N GLY A 53 -10.17 20.94 3.99
CA GLY A 53 -11.46 21.50 4.40
C GLY A 53 -11.38 22.75 5.28
N GLY A 54 -10.26 23.48 5.21
CA GLY A 54 -9.99 24.67 6.03
C GLY A 54 -9.40 24.36 7.41
N GLU A 55 -9.20 23.06 7.74
CA GLU A 55 -8.55 22.63 8.98
C GLU A 55 -7.11 22.23 8.73
N LYS A 56 -6.20 22.56 9.64
CA LYS A 56 -4.79 22.18 9.58
C LYS A 56 -4.64 20.68 9.81
N VAL A 57 -3.75 20.04 9.04
CA VAL A 57 -3.42 18.61 9.20
C VAL A 57 -2.02 18.44 9.78
N ASN A 58 -1.91 17.68 10.86
CA ASN A 58 -0.67 17.32 11.51
C ASN A 58 -0.36 15.84 11.27
N TYR A 59 0.82 15.54 10.73
CA TYR A 59 1.28 14.19 10.48
C TYR A 59 2.29 13.75 11.54
N ILE A 60 1.99 12.66 12.26
CA ILE A 60 2.83 12.08 13.31
C ILE A 60 3.38 10.76 12.81
N VAL A 61 4.66 10.72 12.47
CA VAL A 61 5.30 9.55 11.83
C VAL A 61 6.14 8.77 12.83
N LEU A 62 5.91 7.45 12.91
CA LEU A 62 6.66 6.52 13.75
C LEU A 62 7.16 5.34 12.91
N ASP A 63 8.38 4.88 13.20
CA ASP A 63 8.94 3.66 12.62
C ASP A 63 8.43 2.42 13.37
N ASP A 64 8.00 1.39 12.66
CA ASP A 64 7.66 0.09 13.22
C ASP A 64 8.70 -1.01 12.93
N ALA A 65 9.73 -0.70 12.17
CA ALA A 65 10.82 -1.61 11.84
C ALA A 65 10.37 -2.95 11.20
N THR A 66 9.19 -2.98 10.57
CA THR A 66 8.53 -4.21 10.06
C THR A 66 8.17 -5.19 11.19
N ASP A 67 8.06 -4.71 12.43
CA ASP A 67 7.75 -5.50 13.63
C ASP A 67 6.31 -5.27 14.08
N THR A 68 5.56 -6.36 14.25
CA THR A 68 4.14 -6.32 14.62
C THR A 68 3.89 -5.73 16.01
N THR A 69 4.81 -5.98 16.96
CA THR A 69 4.71 -5.43 18.33
C THR A 69 4.96 -3.94 18.33
N ALA A 70 5.94 -3.47 17.55
CA ALA A 70 6.22 -2.05 17.40
C ALA A 70 5.06 -1.33 16.72
N ALA A 71 4.47 -1.90 15.66
CA ALA A 71 3.31 -1.35 14.97
C ALA A 71 2.10 -1.21 15.90
N ALA A 72 1.77 -2.26 16.67
CA ALA A 72 0.70 -2.21 17.67
C ALA A 72 0.97 -1.16 18.76
N ARG A 73 2.23 -1.02 19.21
CA ARG A 73 2.62 0.03 20.17
C ARG A 73 2.45 1.43 19.58
N ASN A 74 2.85 1.63 18.33
CA ASN A 74 2.67 2.89 17.62
C ASN A 74 1.20 3.26 17.51
N ALA A 75 0.34 2.32 17.11
CA ALA A 75 -1.11 2.53 17.02
C ALA A 75 -1.73 2.94 18.37
N ARG A 76 -1.38 2.24 19.47
CA ARG A 76 -1.83 2.62 20.81
C ARG A 76 -1.36 4.02 21.21
N LYS A 77 -0.12 4.39 20.87
CA LYS A 77 0.40 5.74 21.11
C LYS A 77 -0.37 6.80 20.33
N PHE A 78 -0.66 6.55 19.05
CA PHE A 78 -1.46 7.44 18.23
C PHE A 78 -2.84 7.70 18.86
N VAL A 79 -3.52 6.65 19.28
CA VAL A 79 -4.86 6.74 19.85
C VAL A 79 -4.85 7.40 21.25
N ASN A 80 -3.98 6.93 22.16
CA ASN A 80 -4.05 7.29 23.58
C ASN A 80 -3.30 8.57 23.94
N GLU A 81 -2.21 8.91 23.19
CA GLU A 81 -1.37 10.06 23.52
C GLU A 81 -1.48 11.18 22.48
N ASN A 82 -1.67 10.84 21.21
CA ASN A 82 -1.69 11.82 20.13
C ASN A 82 -3.11 12.20 19.66
N ASN A 83 -4.14 11.51 20.15
CA ASN A 83 -5.54 11.74 19.81
C ASN A 83 -5.74 11.86 18.29
N VAL A 84 -5.24 10.89 17.53
CA VAL A 84 -5.34 10.92 16.07
C VAL A 84 -6.76 10.64 15.60
N ASP A 85 -7.13 11.25 14.48
CA ASP A 85 -8.42 11.06 13.80
C ASP A 85 -8.40 9.89 12.83
N ILE A 86 -7.20 9.54 12.33
CA ILE A 86 -6.98 8.44 11.40
C ILE A 86 -5.54 7.91 11.54
N ILE A 87 -5.35 6.62 11.25
CA ILE A 87 -4.03 5.97 11.17
C ILE A 87 -3.77 5.60 9.72
N ILE A 88 -2.59 5.92 9.19
CA ILE A 88 -2.11 5.45 7.88
C ILE A 88 -0.95 4.47 8.11
N GLY A 89 -0.98 3.35 7.44
CA GLY A 89 0.04 2.31 7.54
C GLY A 89 -0.50 0.95 8.03
N SER A 90 0.35 0.02 8.17
CA SER A 90 1.81 0.03 7.96
C SER A 90 2.19 -0.30 6.50
N THR A 91 3.50 -0.22 6.24
CA THR A 91 4.13 -0.56 4.95
C THR A 91 3.98 -2.03 4.54
N ALA A 92 3.88 -2.94 5.49
CA ALA A 92 3.84 -4.39 5.25
C ALA A 92 2.60 -5.04 5.89
N VAL A 93 2.14 -6.17 5.34
CA VAL A 93 0.92 -6.85 5.80
C VAL A 93 0.97 -7.23 7.28
N PRO A 94 2.01 -7.91 7.82
CA PRO A 94 1.99 -8.30 9.22
C PRO A 94 1.87 -7.12 10.20
N PRO A 95 2.63 -6.01 10.09
CA PRO A 95 2.43 -4.86 10.97
C PRO A 95 1.10 -4.13 10.71
N SER A 96 0.57 -4.09 9.47
CA SER A 96 -0.77 -3.54 9.18
C SER A 96 -1.85 -4.33 9.91
N SER A 97 -1.79 -5.65 9.86
CA SER A 97 -2.71 -6.55 10.56
C SER A 97 -2.65 -6.37 12.10
N ALA A 98 -1.48 -6.03 12.64
CA ALA A 98 -1.32 -5.79 14.08
C ALA A 98 -1.93 -4.44 14.52
N ILE A 99 -2.09 -3.46 13.63
CA ILE A 99 -2.75 -2.18 13.88
C ILE A 99 -4.28 -2.35 13.87
N ALA A 100 -4.83 -3.20 12.99
CA ALA A 100 -6.25 -3.32 12.70
C ALA A 100 -7.15 -3.54 13.95
N PRO A 101 -6.84 -4.44 14.89
CA PRO A 101 -7.65 -4.60 16.11
C PRO A 101 -7.72 -3.31 16.94
N ILE A 102 -6.65 -2.51 16.96
CA ILE A 102 -6.60 -1.24 17.71
C ILE A 102 -7.45 -0.19 17.02
N ALA A 103 -7.44 -0.14 15.69
CA ALA A 103 -8.30 0.72 14.89
C ALA A 103 -9.79 0.44 15.16
N VAL A 104 -10.18 -0.84 15.18
CA VAL A 104 -11.55 -1.28 15.52
C VAL A 104 -11.92 -0.91 16.95
N GLU A 105 -11.08 -1.26 17.95
CA GLU A 105 -11.33 -1.03 19.36
C GLU A 105 -11.51 0.47 19.68
N SER A 106 -10.65 1.30 19.07
CA SER A 106 -10.64 2.76 19.31
C SER A 106 -11.60 3.54 18.41
N LYS A 107 -12.26 2.86 17.46
CA LYS A 107 -13.05 3.50 16.40
C LYS A 107 -12.26 4.59 15.69
N THR A 108 -11.04 4.27 15.28
CA THR A 108 -10.15 5.16 14.54
C THR A 108 -9.88 4.51 13.18
N PRO A 109 -10.28 5.13 12.05
CA PRO A 109 -10.03 4.54 10.74
C PRO A 109 -8.54 4.26 10.50
N GLN A 110 -8.24 3.13 9.87
CA GLN A 110 -6.91 2.79 9.36
C GLN A 110 -6.94 2.75 7.84
N ILE A 111 -5.98 3.40 7.19
CA ILE A 111 -5.68 3.19 5.77
C ILE A 111 -4.35 2.44 5.67
N ALA A 112 -4.38 1.16 5.35
CA ALA A 112 -3.20 0.32 5.22
C ALA A 112 -2.46 0.61 3.91
N LEU A 113 -1.13 0.61 3.95
CA LEU A 113 -0.24 0.75 2.78
C LEU A 113 0.27 -0.62 2.28
N ALA A 114 -0.38 -1.68 2.70
CA ALA A 114 -0.17 -3.05 2.25
C ALA A 114 -1.53 -3.71 2.03
N PRO A 115 -1.70 -4.59 1.03
CA PRO A 115 -2.98 -5.24 0.76
C PRO A 115 -3.28 -6.26 1.87
N PHE A 116 -3.89 -5.75 2.90
CA PHE A 116 -4.37 -6.52 4.03
C PHE A 116 -5.85 -6.79 3.81
N ALA A 117 -6.18 -8.03 3.52
CA ALA A 117 -7.56 -8.47 3.40
C ALA A 117 -8.22 -8.40 4.79
N ALA A 118 -8.80 -7.26 5.09
CA ALA A 118 -9.74 -7.09 6.17
C ALA A 118 -11.12 -7.41 5.60
N GLU A 119 -11.44 -8.69 5.45
CA GLU A 119 -12.71 -9.08 4.85
C GLU A 119 -13.89 -8.69 5.74
N GLY A 120 -14.76 -7.85 5.17
CA GLY A 120 -16.13 -7.62 5.61
C GLY A 120 -16.29 -7.08 7.03
N ALA A 121 -17.28 -7.64 7.75
CA ALA A 121 -17.71 -7.18 9.09
C ALA A 121 -16.67 -7.31 10.20
N GLU A 122 -15.54 -7.99 9.99
CA GLU A 122 -14.51 -8.19 11.02
C GLU A 122 -13.68 -6.93 11.25
N PHE A 123 -13.38 -6.17 10.18
CA PHE A 123 -12.57 -4.95 10.28
C PHE A 123 -13.20 -3.73 9.59
N PRO A 124 -14.39 -3.28 10.00
CA PRO A 124 -15.12 -2.20 9.32
C PRO A 124 -14.44 -0.82 9.42
N TRP A 125 -13.27 -0.75 10.06
CA TRP A 125 -12.47 0.46 10.26
C TRP A 125 -11.16 0.44 9.46
N VAL A 126 -10.93 -0.59 8.62
CA VAL A 126 -9.68 -0.76 7.86
C VAL A 126 -9.95 -0.63 6.38
N PHE A 127 -9.25 0.29 5.76
CA PHE A 127 -9.21 0.55 4.32
C PHE A 127 -7.82 0.23 3.79
N THR A 128 -7.69 0.02 2.49
CA THR A 128 -6.42 -0.39 1.90
C THR A 128 -6.18 0.36 0.59
N VAL A 129 -4.99 0.94 0.42
CA VAL A 129 -4.61 1.65 -0.81
C VAL A 129 -4.05 0.73 -1.89
N PRO A 130 -3.13 -0.22 -1.58
CA PRO A 130 -2.62 -1.11 -2.62
C PRO A 130 -3.71 -2.01 -3.20
N GLN A 131 -3.50 -2.44 -4.43
CA GLN A 131 -4.37 -3.37 -5.14
C GLN A 131 -4.48 -4.70 -4.40
N THR A 132 -5.62 -5.40 -4.54
CA THR A 132 -5.79 -6.73 -3.97
C THR A 132 -4.84 -7.74 -4.60
N ASN A 133 -4.52 -8.80 -3.86
CA ASN A 133 -3.71 -9.89 -4.40
C ASN A 133 -4.41 -10.60 -5.56
N GLU A 134 -5.73 -10.73 -5.50
CA GLU A 134 -6.57 -11.35 -6.52
C GLU A 134 -6.52 -10.57 -7.83
N LEU A 135 -6.67 -9.23 -7.78
CA LEU A 135 -6.57 -8.37 -8.95
C LEU A 135 -5.20 -8.51 -9.64
N MET A 136 -4.13 -8.54 -8.83
CA MET A 136 -2.76 -8.67 -9.32
C MET A 136 -2.43 -10.10 -9.78
N ALA A 137 -2.94 -11.12 -9.09
CA ALA A 137 -2.76 -12.52 -9.48
C ALA A 137 -3.48 -12.82 -10.80
N ALA A 138 -4.66 -12.25 -11.03
CA ALA A 138 -5.40 -12.40 -12.28
C ALA A 138 -4.56 -11.96 -13.48
N ALA A 139 -3.89 -10.79 -13.42
CA ALA A 139 -3.00 -10.33 -14.49
C ALA A 139 -1.87 -11.33 -14.81
N LEU A 140 -1.26 -11.92 -13.76
CA LEU A 140 -0.23 -12.95 -13.94
C LEU A 140 -0.79 -14.23 -14.54
N LEU A 141 -1.94 -14.68 -14.09
CA LEU A 141 -2.58 -15.91 -14.58
C LEU A 141 -3.03 -15.77 -16.03
N GLU A 142 -3.55 -14.60 -16.44
CA GLU A 142 -3.85 -14.30 -17.85
C GLU A 142 -2.59 -14.42 -18.72
N HIS A 143 -1.48 -13.85 -18.28
CA HIS A 143 -0.19 -13.97 -18.99
C HIS A 143 0.30 -15.42 -19.01
N MET A 144 0.20 -16.16 -17.90
CA MET A 144 0.57 -17.57 -17.83
C MET A 144 -0.25 -18.42 -18.81
N GLN A 145 -1.56 -18.19 -18.88
CA GLN A 145 -2.47 -18.89 -19.80
C GLN A 145 -2.09 -18.63 -21.26
N LYS A 146 -1.86 -17.36 -21.64
CA LYS A 146 -1.43 -16.97 -23.00
C LYS A 146 -0.11 -17.65 -23.40
N ASN A 147 0.78 -17.88 -22.43
CA ASN A 147 2.10 -18.48 -22.65
C ASN A 147 2.16 -19.99 -22.40
N GLY A 148 1.00 -20.65 -22.18
CA GLY A 148 0.90 -22.09 -22.03
C GLY A 148 1.51 -22.67 -20.75
N ILE A 149 1.70 -21.85 -19.71
CA ILE A 149 2.15 -22.28 -18.38
C ILE A 149 1.01 -23.04 -17.70
N LYS A 150 1.30 -24.24 -17.21
CA LYS A 150 0.32 -25.11 -16.57
C LYS A 150 0.70 -25.48 -15.13
N LYS A 151 2.00 -25.53 -14.84
CA LYS A 151 2.55 -25.91 -13.55
C LYS A 151 3.32 -24.74 -12.97
N LEU A 152 2.85 -24.22 -11.86
CA LEU A 152 3.46 -23.10 -11.15
C LEU A 152 4.07 -23.57 -9.84
N GLY A 153 5.38 -23.41 -9.67
CA GLY A 153 6.03 -23.53 -8.37
C GLY A 153 5.85 -22.24 -7.58
N TYR A 154 5.64 -22.35 -6.28
CA TYR A 154 5.53 -21.19 -5.39
C TYR A 154 6.65 -21.20 -4.35
N ILE A 155 7.29 -20.05 -4.14
CA ILE A 155 8.22 -19.78 -3.05
C ILE A 155 7.93 -18.40 -2.48
N GLY A 156 7.34 -18.34 -1.27
CA GLY A 156 6.85 -17.09 -0.68
C GLY A 156 7.31 -16.89 0.75
N PHE A 157 7.00 -15.71 1.29
CA PHE A 157 7.24 -15.45 2.71
C PHE A 157 6.45 -16.42 3.60
N ALA A 158 7.03 -16.77 4.75
CA ALA A 158 6.39 -17.55 5.81
C ALA A 158 5.57 -16.61 6.73
N ASP A 159 4.68 -15.82 6.15
CA ASP A 159 3.79 -14.90 6.86
C ASP A 159 2.50 -14.65 6.04
N VAL A 160 1.59 -13.83 6.59
CA VAL A 160 0.29 -13.52 5.99
C VAL A 160 0.38 -13.02 4.53
N TRP A 161 1.43 -12.27 4.15
CA TRP A 161 1.63 -11.88 2.76
C TRP A 161 1.81 -13.09 1.84
N GLY A 162 2.70 -14.01 2.21
CA GLY A 162 2.94 -15.21 1.43
C GLY A 162 1.73 -16.13 1.40
N ASP A 163 0.96 -16.19 2.50
CA ASP A 163 -0.26 -17.00 2.59
C ASP A 163 -1.34 -16.45 1.66
N ASN A 164 -1.63 -15.15 1.69
CA ASN A 164 -2.63 -14.50 0.85
C ASN A 164 -2.33 -14.66 -0.65
N TRP A 165 -1.06 -14.52 -1.05
CA TRP A 165 -0.67 -14.75 -2.45
C TRP A 165 -0.82 -16.21 -2.88
N HIS A 166 -0.47 -17.15 -2.00
CA HIS A 166 -0.68 -18.57 -2.28
C HIS A 166 -2.16 -18.91 -2.40
N GLU A 167 -3.00 -18.34 -1.54
CA GLU A 167 -4.44 -18.50 -1.57
C GLU A 167 -5.06 -17.96 -2.87
N ALA A 168 -4.77 -16.71 -3.24
CA ALA A 168 -5.26 -16.10 -4.47
C ALA A 168 -4.89 -16.94 -5.72
N LEU A 169 -3.66 -17.47 -5.78
CA LEU A 169 -3.23 -18.35 -6.87
C LEU A 169 -3.90 -19.73 -6.83
N SER A 170 -4.21 -20.24 -5.65
CA SER A 170 -4.88 -21.53 -5.47
C SER A 170 -6.34 -21.46 -5.90
N GLU A 171 -6.99 -20.32 -5.66
CA GLU A 171 -8.40 -20.08 -6.00
C GLU A 171 -8.56 -19.76 -7.49
N LEU A 172 -7.77 -18.84 -8.02
CA LEU A 172 -7.91 -18.36 -9.41
C LEU A 172 -7.19 -19.23 -10.44
N GLY A 173 -6.15 -19.94 -10.03
CA GLY A 173 -5.31 -20.73 -10.93
C GLY A 173 -6.06 -21.79 -11.74
N PRO A 174 -6.96 -22.59 -11.15
CA PRO A 174 -7.72 -23.61 -11.88
C PRO A 174 -8.49 -23.07 -13.08
N ASP A 175 -9.10 -21.89 -12.97
CA ASP A 175 -9.85 -21.26 -14.06
C ASP A 175 -8.93 -20.81 -15.21
N ALA A 176 -7.70 -20.44 -14.90
CA ALA A 176 -6.64 -20.13 -15.88
C ALA A 176 -5.91 -21.37 -16.40
N GLY A 177 -6.25 -22.57 -15.94
CA GLY A 177 -5.58 -23.82 -16.30
C GLY A 177 -4.19 -23.97 -15.67
N VAL A 178 -3.90 -23.23 -14.59
CA VAL A 178 -2.62 -23.25 -13.86
C VAL A 178 -2.79 -24.00 -12.54
N THR A 179 -1.88 -24.91 -12.24
CA THR A 179 -1.87 -25.72 -11.01
C THR A 179 -0.61 -25.43 -10.21
N LEU A 180 -0.74 -25.14 -8.93
CA LEU A 180 0.39 -25.05 -8.01
C LEU A 180 1.00 -26.44 -7.80
N THR A 181 2.33 -26.57 -7.96
CA THR A 181 3.06 -27.84 -7.86
C THR A 181 4.04 -27.89 -6.70
N GLY A 182 4.24 -26.79 -6.01
CA GLY A 182 5.08 -26.69 -4.83
C GLY A 182 4.71 -25.45 -4.03
N ASP A 183 4.84 -25.54 -2.71
CA ASP A 183 4.66 -24.44 -1.76
C ASP A 183 5.83 -24.44 -0.79
N GLU A 184 6.80 -23.59 -1.03
CA GLU A 184 7.97 -23.43 -0.16
C GLU A 184 7.98 -22.03 0.46
N ARG A 185 8.41 -21.98 1.71
CA ARG A 185 8.34 -20.76 2.50
C ARG A 185 9.70 -20.35 3.03
N PHE A 186 9.93 -19.03 3.15
CA PHE A 186 11.13 -18.46 3.75
C PHE A 186 10.81 -17.21 4.58
N SER A 187 11.68 -16.89 5.54
CA SER A 187 11.54 -15.70 6.38
C SER A 187 12.06 -14.46 5.65
N ARG A 188 11.49 -13.29 5.96
CA ARG A 188 11.98 -12.00 5.47
C ARG A 188 13.45 -11.73 5.79
N ASN A 189 13.99 -12.37 6.84
CA ASN A 189 15.36 -12.22 7.31
C ASN A 189 16.30 -13.36 6.87
N ASP A 190 15.81 -14.31 6.08
CA ASP A 190 16.64 -15.41 5.63
C ASP A 190 17.77 -14.92 4.70
N ALA A 191 18.96 -15.39 4.96
CA ALA A 191 20.14 -15.12 4.14
C ALA A 191 20.37 -16.18 3.04
N SER A 192 19.61 -17.27 3.05
CA SER A 192 19.71 -18.36 2.08
C SER A 192 18.38 -19.08 1.93
N VAL A 193 18.04 -19.44 0.69
CA VAL A 193 16.83 -20.18 0.31
C VAL A 193 17.12 -21.39 -0.58
N GLY A 194 18.38 -21.86 -0.57
CA GLY A 194 18.81 -22.93 -1.46
C GLY A 194 18.02 -24.23 -1.29
N GLY A 195 17.66 -24.59 -0.07
CA GLY A 195 16.85 -25.77 0.23
C GLY A 195 15.43 -25.67 -0.35
N GLN A 196 14.79 -24.52 -0.19
CA GLN A 196 13.46 -24.23 -0.71
C GLN A 196 13.47 -24.23 -2.25
N VAL A 197 14.45 -23.55 -2.86
CA VAL A 197 14.60 -23.50 -4.33
C VAL A 197 14.80 -24.89 -4.91
N LEU A 198 15.63 -25.74 -4.28
CA LEU A 198 15.85 -27.11 -4.74
C LEU A 198 14.55 -27.93 -4.72
N LYS A 199 13.72 -27.79 -3.70
CA LYS A 199 12.43 -28.48 -3.59
C LYS A 199 11.45 -27.99 -4.66
N VAL A 200 11.34 -26.67 -4.87
CA VAL A 200 10.47 -26.11 -5.91
C VAL A 200 10.88 -26.61 -7.29
N ILE A 201 12.16 -26.55 -7.65
CA ILE A 201 12.68 -27.09 -8.94
C ILE A 201 12.39 -28.60 -9.05
N GLY A 202 12.47 -29.34 -7.94
CA GLY A 202 12.19 -30.78 -7.88
C GLY A 202 10.77 -31.14 -8.31
N THR A 203 9.79 -30.23 -8.20
CA THR A 203 8.40 -30.43 -8.67
C THR A 203 8.27 -30.30 -10.19
N LYS A 204 9.33 -29.90 -10.90
CA LYS A 204 9.38 -29.64 -12.35
C LYS A 204 8.29 -28.68 -12.82
N PRO A 205 8.25 -27.47 -12.28
CA PRO A 205 7.28 -26.45 -12.68
C PRO A 205 7.66 -25.86 -14.05
N ASP A 206 6.66 -25.39 -14.80
CA ASP A 206 6.87 -24.63 -16.04
C ASP A 206 7.38 -23.21 -15.72
N ALA A 207 6.90 -22.63 -14.61
CA ALA A 207 7.28 -21.32 -14.10
C ALA A 207 7.33 -21.32 -12.56
N VAL A 208 7.96 -20.32 -11.96
CA VAL A 208 7.97 -20.12 -10.50
C VAL A 208 7.48 -18.71 -10.16
N LEU A 209 6.61 -18.58 -9.16
CA LEU A 209 6.26 -17.30 -8.58
C LEU A 209 6.99 -17.11 -7.24
N VAL A 210 7.61 -15.94 -7.09
CA VAL A 210 8.24 -15.49 -5.85
C VAL A 210 7.28 -14.60 -5.08
N GLY A 211 6.63 -15.14 -4.07
CA GLY A 211 5.63 -14.49 -3.22
C GLY A 211 6.26 -13.62 -2.12
N ALA A 212 7.07 -12.63 -2.51
CA ALA A 212 7.82 -11.79 -1.57
C ALA A 212 7.77 -10.31 -1.95
N THR A 213 8.22 -9.44 -1.05
CA THR A 213 8.23 -7.97 -1.24
C THR A 213 9.63 -7.39 -1.04
N GLY A 214 9.87 -6.24 -1.63
CA GLY A 214 11.09 -5.48 -1.43
C GLY A 214 12.36 -6.21 -1.85
N THR A 215 13.47 -5.86 -1.21
CA THR A 215 14.79 -6.45 -1.51
C THR A 215 14.89 -7.95 -1.24
N PRO A 216 14.24 -8.53 -0.21
CA PRO A 216 14.25 -9.98 0.00
C PRO A 216 13.70 -10.80 -1.17
N ALA A 217 12.83 -10.21 -2.02
CA ALA A 217 12.28 -10.89 -3.20
C ALA A 217 13.36 -11.28 -4.23
N ALA A 218 14.50 -10.60 -4.25
CA ALA A 218 15.59 -10.91 -5.16
C ALA A 218 16.32 -12.23 -4.82
N LEU A 219 16.29 -12.64 -3.56
CA LEU A 219 17.04 -13.82 -3.09
C LEU A 219 16.56 -15.13 -3.73
N PRO A 220 15.26 -15.50 -3.72
CA PRO A 220 14.79 -16.71 -4.41
C PRO A 220 15.02 -16.66 -5.91
N HIS A 221 14.82 -15.49 -6.53
CA HIS A 221 15.03 -15.34 -7.98
C HIS A 221 16.47 -15.61 -8.39
N THR A 222 17.43 -14.96 -7.73
CA THR A 222 18.85 -15.14 -8.03
C THR A 222 19.29 -16.58 -7.79
N GLU A 223 18.78 -17.21 -6.75
CA GLU A 223 19.06 -18.61 -6.43
C GLU A 223 18.46 -19.58 -7.46
N LEU A 224 17.23 -19.35 -7.95
CA LEU A 224 16.63 -20.12 -9.05
C LEU A 224 17.49 -20.07 -10.30
N ARG A 225 17.95 -18.87 -10.70
CA ARG A 225 18.85 -18.71 -11.85
C ARG A 225 20.20 -19.38 -11.62
N ARG A 226 20.77 -19.23 -10.42
CA ARG A 226 22.05 -19.87 -10.03
C ARG A 226 21.97 -21.41 -10.12
N MET A 227 20.84 -21.99 -9.72
CA MET A 227 20.58 -23.43 -9.78
C MET A 227 20.16 -23.91 -11.19
N GLY A 228 20.11 -23.01 -12.16
CA GLY A 228 19.90 -23.37 -13.58
C GLY A 228 18.44 -23.45 -14.01
N PHE A 229 17.49 -22.94 -13.19
CA PHE A 229 16.09 -22.84 -13.62
C PHE A 229 15.97 -21.89 -14.82
N LYS A 230 15.35 -22.35 -15.92
CA LYS A 230 15.26 -21.63 -17.21
C LYS A 230 13.85 -21.11 -17.51
N GLY A 231 12.83 -21.59 -16.79
CA GLY A 231 11.45 -21.14 -16.97
C GLY A 231 11.24 -19.67 -16.55
N PRO A 232 10.10 -19.09 -16.90
CA PRO A 232 9.71 -17.78 -16.42
C PRO A 232 9.69 -17.71 -14.87
N ILE A 233 10.10 -16.57 -14.33
CA ILE A 233 9.99 -16.28 -12.91
C ILE A 233 9.09 -15.05 -12.73
N TYR A 234 7.99 -15.27 -12.06
CA TYR A 234 7.01 -14.24 -11.73
C TYR A 234 7.26 -13.71 -10.32
N HIS A 235 6.88 -12.47 -10.11
CA HIS A 235 6.91 -11.82 -8.79
C HIS A 235 5.58 -11.18 -8.46
N THR A 236 5.39 -10.84 -7.22
CA THR A 236 4.27 -10.01 -6.77
C THR A 236 4.54 -8.53 -7.03
N HIS A 237 3.50 -7.69 -7.05
CA HIS A 237 3.65 -6.23 -7.13
C HIS A 237 4.50 -5.66 -5.97
N GLY A 238 4.59 -6.35 -4.85
CA GLY A 238 5.43 -5.98 -3.71
C GLY A 238 6.94 -5.96 -4.00
N ALA A 239 7.40 -6.53 -5.12
CA ALA A 239 8.81 -6.48 -5.54
C ALA A 239 9.15 -5.27 -6.42
N ALA A 240 8.16 -4.50 -6.89
CA ALA A 240 8.35 -3.45 -7.89
C ALA A 240 9.02 -2.18 -7.34
N ASN A 241 10.33 -2.24 -7.02
CA ASN A 241 11.09 -1.08 -6.57
C ASN A 241 12.54 -1.11 -7.06
N GLN A 242 13.19 0.07 -7.10
CA GLN A 242 14.56 0.22 -7.60
C GLN A 242 15.60 -0.58 -6.79
N SER A 243 15.37 -0.78 -5.49
CA SER A 243 16.29 -1.56 -4.66
C SER A 243 16.26 -3.06 -5.00
N PHE A 244 15.11 -3.59 -5.40
CA PHE A 244 14.99 -4.95 -5.93
C PHE A 244 15.82 -5.10 -7.22
N LEU A 245 15.65 -4.19 -8.18
CA LEU A 245 16.43 -4.18 -9.43
C LEU A 245 17.93 -4.09 -9.18
N ARG A 246 18.35 -3.22 -8.27
CA ARG A 246 19.77 -3.04 -7.93
C ARG A 246 20.38 -4.29 -7.30
N ILE A 247 19.66 -4.94 -6.38
CA ILE A 247 20.18 -6.11 -5.64
C ILE A 247 20.20 -7.36 -6.52
N GLY A 248 19.14 -7.59 -7.28
CA GLY A 248 19.07 -8.77 -8.14
C GLY A 248 19.89 -8.64 -9.45
N GLY A 249 20.14 -7.38 -9.87
CA GLY A 249 20.99 -7.08 -11.01
C GLY A 249 20.54 -7.80 -12.28
N ASP A 250 21.52 -8.26 -13.08
CA ASP A 250 21.27 -8.91 -14.37
C ASP A 250 20.54 -10.27 -14.25
N ALA A 251 20.57 -10.88 -13.06
CA ALA A 251 19.82 -12.11 -12.81
C ALA A 251 18.31 -11.92 -12.91
N LEU A 252 17.79 -10.69 -12.73
CA LEU A 252 16.37 -10.37 -12.83
C LEU A 252 15.87 -10.19 -14.26
N ASN A 253 16.74 -10.17 -15.28
CA ASN A 253 16.27 -10.06 -16.66
C ASN A 253 15.26 -11.18 -16.98
N GLY A 254 14.10 -10.81 -17.54
CA GLY A 254 12.98 -11.72 -17.76
C GLY A 254 12.10 -11.97 -16.53
N ALA A 255 12.28 -11.23 -15.41
CA ALA A 255 11.34 -11.26 -14.29
C ALA A 255 10.04 -10.54 -14.67
N ILE A 256 8.90 -11.16 -14.40
CA ILE A 256 7.57 -10.64 -14.76
C ILE A 256 6.82 -10.28 -13.50
N LEU A 257 6.24 -9.06 -13.47
CA LEU A 257 5.52 -8.54 -12.31
C LEU A 257 4.24 -7.81 -12.72
N PRO A 258 3.17 -7.94 -11.93
CA PRO A 258 2.07 -6.98 -12.00
C PRO A 258 2.48 -5.71 -11.27
N ILE A 259 2.04 -4.57 -11.75
CA ILE A 259 2.36 -3.26 -11.17
C ILE A 259 1.16 -2.32 -11.22
N GLY A 260 1.20 -1.27 -10.40
CA GLY A 260 0.31 -0.13 -10.57
C GLY A 260 0.80 0.86 -11.65
N PRO A 261 -0.10 1.66 -12.23
CA PRO A 261 0.22 2.57 -13.34
C PRO A 261 1.39 3.52 -13.10
N VAL A 262 1.60 3.98 -11.88
CA VAL A 262 2.67 4.93 -11.52
C VAL A 262 4.08 4.45 -11.90
N VAL A 263 4.31 3.13 -11.92
CA VAL A 263 5.64 2.55 -12.22
C VAL A 263 6.07 2.84 -13.67
N ILE A 264 5.08 2.99 -14.55
CA ILE A 264 5.29 3.28 -15.98
C ILE A 264 4.56 4.55 -16.40
N TRP A 265 4.46 5.52 -15.50
CA TRP A 265 3.67 6.74 -15.66
C TRP A 265 3.91 7.47 -17.00
N ASP A 266 5.13 7.48 -17.50
CA ASP A 266 5.56 8.09 -18.75
C ASP A 266 5.10 7.32 -20.01
N LYS A 267 4.75 6.04 -19.86
CA LYS A 267 4.29 5.14 -20.94
C LYS A 267 2.79 4.90 -20.93
N LEU A 268 2.08 5.43 -19.94
CA LEU A 268 0.62 5.30 -19.88
C LEU A 268 -0.04 5.98 -21.09
N PRO A 269 -1.15 5.41 -21.62
CA PRO A 269 -1.98 6.07 -22.62
C PRO A 269 -2.41 7.47 -22.17
N ASP A 270 -2.60 8.39 -23.12
CA ASP A 270 -2.93 9.79 -22.79
C ASP A 270 -4.28 9.95 -22.08
N ASP A 271 -5.20 9.02 -22.30
CA ASP A 271 -6.52 8.95 -21.68
C ASP A 271 -6.55 8.12 -20.39
N HIS A 272 -5.44 7.56 -19.95
CA HIS A 272 -5.39 6.81 -18.70
C HIS A 272 -5.64 7.75 -17.50
N PRO A 273 -6.63 7.49 -16.63
CA PRO A 273 -7.02 8.41 -15.56
C PRO A 273 -5.86 8.80 -14.62
N SER A 274 -4.98 7.86 -14.29
CA SER A 274 -3.85 8.11 -13.38
C SER A 274 -2.68 8.86 -14.02
N LYS A 275 -2.63 9.05 -15.35
CA LYS A 275 -1.43 9.61 -16.02
C LYS A 275 -1.06 10.99 -15.51
N ALA A 276 -2.01 11.90 -15.39
CA ALA A 276 -1.76 13.28 -14.97
C ALA A 276 -1.23 13.34 -13.53
N ILE A 277 -1.95 12.72 -12.60
CA ILE A 277 -1.60 12.73 -11.16
C ILE A 277 -0.31 11.97 -10.88
N ALA A 278 -0.06 10.85 -11.56
CA ALA A 278 1.20 10.11 -11.47
C ALA A 278 2.37 10.96 -11.97
N SER A 279 2.22 11.63 -13.12
CA SER A 279 3.24 12.55 -13.65
C SER A 279 3.55 13.70 -12.69
N GLU A 280 2.54 14.30 -12.05
CA GLU A 280 2.71 15.37 -11.08
C GLU A 280 3.49 14.88 -9.85
N TYR A 281 3.04 13.78 -9.25
CA TYR A 281 3.69 13.18 -8.09
C TYR A 281 5.14 12.80 -8.39
N VAL A 282 5.40 12.09 -9.50
CA VAL A 282 6.75 11.62 -9.86
C VAL A 282 7.70 12.79 -10.06
N LYS A 283 7.28 13.83 -10.80
CA LYS A 283 8.10 15.02 -11.01
C LYS A 283 8.42 15.76 -9.72
N ALA A 284 7.45 15.87 -8.81
CA ALA A 284 7.65 16.49 -7.51
C ALA A 284 8.62 15.66 -6.65
N TYR A 285 8.39 14.33 -6.57
CA TYR A 285 9.20 13.41 -5.79
C TYR A 285 10.65 13.36 -6.31
N GLU A 286 10.85 13.10 -7.60
CA GLU A 286 12.18 12.99 -8.20
C GLU A 286 12.91 14.34 -8.24
N GLY A 287 12.19 15.44 -8.38
CA GLY A 287 12.75 16.79 -8.27
C GLY A 287 13.42 17.05 -6.92
N LYS A 288 12.98 16.36 -5.86
CA LYS A 288 13.54 16.50 -4.52
C LYS A 288 14.50 15.38 -4.13
N HIS A 289 14.20 14.16 -4.52
CA HIS A 289 14.95 12.96 -4.10
C HIS A 289 15.91 12.41 -5.18
N GLY A 290 15.92 13.02 -6.36
CA GLY A 290 16.77 12.66 -7.49
C GLY A 290 16.06 11.83 -8.55
N GLU A 291 16.49 11.96 -9.80
CA GLU A 291 15.99 11.19 -10.95
C GLU A 291 16.12 9.67 -10.71
N GLY A 292 15.10 8.92 -11.07
CA GLY A 292 15.05 7.47 -10.86
C GLY A 292 14.81 7.03 -9.41
N SER A 293 14.51 7.96 -8.48
CA SER A 293 14.20 7.64 -7.09
C SER A 293 12.75 7.20 -6.85
N LEU A 294 11.89 7.29 -7.87
CA LEU A 294 10.50 6.86 -7.78
C LEU A 294 10.38 5.46 -7.16
N SER A 295 9.46 5.34 -6.22
CA SER A 295 9.01 4.07 -5.69
C SER A 295 7.48 4.04 -5.63
N PRO A 296 6.81 2.99 -6.11
CA PRO A 296 5.36 2.89 -6.06
C PRO A 296 4.82 2.89 -4.61
N PHE A 297 5.65 2.50 -3.64
CA PHE A 297 5.25 2.49 -2.23
C PHE A 297 5.07 3.91 -1.69
N GLY A 298 5.95 4.86 -2.05
CA GLY A 298 5.73 6.28 -1.75
C GLY A 298 4.43 6.78 -2.35
N ALA A 299 4.13 6.38 -3.58
CA ALA A 299 2.90 6.73 -4.27
C ALA A 299 1.63 6.18 -3.59
N TYR A 300 1.67 5.02 -2.92
CA TYR A 300 0.54 4.55 -2.08
C TYR A 300 0.25 5.52 -0.93
N LEU A 301 1.27 6.06 -0.26
CA LEU A 301 1.03 7.08 0.76
C LEU A 301 0.46 8.37 0.16
N PHE A 302 0.91 8.77 -1.03
CA PHE A 302 0.34 9.92 -1.73
C PHE A 302 -1.14 9.69 -2.05
N ASP A 303 -1.51 8.49 -2.52
CA ASP A 303 -2.90 8.12 -2.83
C ASP A 303 -3.76 8.07 -1.56
N ALA A 304 -3.22 7.60 -0.41
CA ALA A 304 -3.89 7.74 0.88
C ALA A 304 -4.21 9.20 1.20
N GLY A 305 -3.30 10.13 0.85
CA GLY A 305 -3.51 11.57 0.92
C GLY A 305 -4.69 12.06 0.06
N GLN A 306 -4.85 11.52 -1.16
CA GLN A 306 -5.99 11.85 -2.04
C GLN A 306 -7.31 11.36 -1.44
N ILE A 307 -7.32 10.13 -0.92
CA ILE A 307 -8.52 9.53 -0.30
C ILE A 307 -8.97 10.34 0.92
N ILE A 308 -8.04 10.69 1.84
CA ILE A 308 -8.41 11.49 3.02
C ILE A 308 -8.81 12.92 2.62
N SER A 309 -8.24 13.48 1.56
CA SER A 309 -8.61 14.81 1.05
C SER A 309 -10.05 14.85 0.52
N ALA A 310 -10.55 13.73 0.01
CA ALA A 310 -11.94 13.59 -0.42
C ALA A 310 -12.89 13.35 0.77
N ALA A 311 -12.49 12.51 1.75
CA ALA A 311 -13.37 12.09 2.83
C ALA A 311 -13.48 13.10 3.99
N ILE A 312 -12.38 13.78 4.36
CA ILE A 312 -12.33 14.69 5.51
C ILE A 312 -13.34 15.84 5.40
N PRO A 313 -13.51 16.55 4.26
CA PRO A 313 -14.49 17.63 4.16
C PRO A 313 -15.93 17.17 4.46
N VAL A 314 -16.29 15.95 4.04
CA VAL A 314 -17.61 15.35 4.31
C VAL A 314 -17.78 15.05 5.81
N ALA A 315 -16.73 14.59 6.48
CA ALA A 315 -16.74 14.33 7.91
C ALA A 315 -16.84 15.63 8.74
N LEU A 316 -16.18 16.71 8.29
CA LEU A 316 -16.21 18.02 8.93
C LEU A 316 -17.61 18.66 8.95
N GLU A 317 -18.47 18.33 7.99
CA GLU A 317 -19.89 18.76 7.99
C GLU A 317 -20.69 18.13 9.15
N LYS A 318 -20.25 16.99 9.69
CA LYS A 318 -20.98 16.19 10.68
C LYS A 318 -20.41 16.34 12.10
N ALA A 319 -19.09 16.48 12.25
CA ALA A 319 -18.44 16.49 13.55
C ALA A 319 -17.09 17.23 13.53
N LYS A 320 -16.54 17.52 14.72
CA LYS A 320 -15.26 18.21 14.87
C LYS A 320 -14.11 17.22 15.04
N PRO A 321 -12.92 17.50 14.45
CA PRO A 321 -11.69 16.72 14.66
C PRO A 321 -11.39 16.49 16.15
N GLY A 322 -10.67 15.41 16.44
CA GLY A 322 -10.31 15.00 17.80
C GLY A 322 -11.43 14.32 18.58
N THR A 323 -12.59 14.05 17.98
CA THR A 323 -13.74 13.40 18.65
C THR A 323 -14.05 12.03 18.05
N GLU A 324 -14.62 11.12 18.85
CA GLU A 324 -15.14 9.83 18.33
C GLU A 324 -16.18 10.07 17.24
N ALA A 325 -17.05 11.06 17.38
CA ALA A 325 -18.05 11.40 16.37
C ALA A 325 -17.42 11.76 15.02
N PHE A 326 -16.28 12.46 15.02
CA PHE A 326 -15.56 12.77 13.80
C PHE A 326 -14.94 11.51 13.17
N ARG A 327 -14.33 10.63 13.96
CA ARG A 327 -13.78 9.36 13.46
C ARG A 327 -14.85 8.46 12.85
N VAL A 328 -16.05 8.41 13.45
CA VAL A 328 -17.20 7.69 12.88
C VAL A 328 -17.62 8.34 11.55
N ALA A 329 -17.78 9.67 11.53
CA ALA A 329 -18.16 10.39 10.31
C ALA A 329 -17.09 10.23 9.21
N LEU A 330 -15.81 10.17 9.58
CA LEU A 330 -14.70 9.95 8.63
C LEU A 330 -14.72 8.54 8.06
N ARG A 331 -14.95 7.50 8.91
CA ARG A 331 -15.13 6.13 8.43
C ARG A 331 -16.30 6.04 7.43
N ASP A 332 -17.46 6.61 7.77
CA ASP A 332 -18.62 6.62 6.89
C ASP A 332 -18.37 7.40 5.59
N ALA A 333 -17.55 8.47 5.64
CA ALA A 333 -17.17 9.22 4.45
C ALA A 333 -16.19 8.42 3.58
N LEU A 334 -15.26 7.66 4.17
CA LEU A 334 -14.36 6.77 3.44
C LEU A 334 -15.12 5.69 2.67
N GLU A 335 -16.13 5.05 3.26
CA GLU A 335 -17.00 4.07 2.59
C GLU A 335 -17.82 4.66 1.42
N ASN A 336 -17.85 5.97 1.27
CA ASN A 336 -18.54 6.67 0.20
C ASN A 336 -17.63 7.43 -0.76
N VAL A 337 -16.32 7.15 -0.72
CA VAL A 337 -15.35 7.71 -1.69
C VAL A 337 -15.60 7.10 -3.06
N GLN A 338 -15.85 7.97 -4.07
CA GLN A 338 -16.14 7.56 -5.43
C GLN A 338 -15.31 8.36 -6.42
N GLU A 339 -14.78 7.68 -7.46
CA GLU A 339 -14.02 8.24 -8.57
C GLU A 339 -12.83 9.13 -8.11
N VAL A 340 -12.21 8.79 -6.98
CA VAL A 340 -10.99 9.47 -6.54
C VAL A 340 -9.82 8.92 -7.34
N VAL A 341 -9.25 9.77 -8.19
CA VAL A 341 -8.12 9.41 -9.03
C VAL A 341 -6.84 9.47 -8.23
N GLY A 342 -6.15 8.35 -8.16
CA GLY A 342 -4.82 8.19 -7.59
C GLY A 342 -3.76 7.84 -8.62
N THR A 343 -2.53 7.70 -8.16
CA THR A 343 -1.39 7.33 -9.00
C THR A 343 -1.42 5.85 -9.38
N HIS A 344 -2.13 5.01 -8.60
CA HIS A 344 -2.27 3.57 -8.79
C HIS A 344 -3.60 3.14 -9.41
N GLY A 345 -4.51 4.05 -9.68
CA GLY A 345 -5.83 3.75 -10.23
C GLY A 345 -6.88 4.74 -9.78
N VAL A 346 -8.13 4.33 -9.86
CA VAL A 346 -9.28 5.11 -9.41
C VAL A 346 -9.93 4.36 -8.26
N PHE A 347 -10.18 5.07 -7.16
CA PHE A 347 -10.75 4.51 -5.94
C PHE A 347 -12.25 4.70 -5.89
N ASN A 348 -12.97 3.59 -5.74
CA ASN A 348 -14.41 3.50 -5.54
C ASN A 348 -14.70 2.62 -4.31
N LEU A 349 -14.64 3.23 -3.12
CA LEU A 349 -14.84 2.52 -1.86
C LEU A 349 -16.32 2.33 -1.53
N SER A 350 -16.66 1.28 -0.79
CA SER A 350 -18.01 1.03 -0.29
C SER A 350 -17.94 0.34 1.09
N ASP A 351 -19.10 0.08 1.69
CA ASP A 351 -19.21 -0.67 2.95
C ASP A 351 -18.86 -2.16 2.81
N THR A 352 -18.71 -2.66 1.58
CA THR A 352 -18.35 -4.03 1.24
C THR A 352 -17.02 -4.15 0.48
N ASP A 353 -16.48 -3.03 -0.01
CA ASP A 353 -15.19 -2.98 -0.70
C ASP A 353 -14.35 -1.81 -0.17
N HIS A 354 -13.38 -2.12 0.67
CA HIS A 354 -12.44 -1.16 1.25
C HIS A 354 -11.11 -1.04 0.48
N PHE A 355 -11.00 -1.65 -0.71
CA PHE A 355 -9.90 -1.50 -1.65
C PHE A 355 -10.25 -0.54 -2.79
N GLY A 356 -11.43 -0.72 -3.38
CA GLY A 356 -12.01 0.16 -4.38
C GLY A 356 -11.31 0.21 -5.73
N HIS A 357 -10.39 -0.70 -6.02
CA HIS A 357 -9.67 -0.77 -7.28
C HIS A 357 -10.37 -1.67 -8.31
N ASP A 358 -10.25 -1.29 -9.59
CA ASP A 358 -10.63 -2.12 -10.74
C ASP A 358 -9.42 -2.42 -11.66
N GLU A 359 -9.68 -3.00 -12.83
CA GLU A 359 -8.63 -3.40 -13.78
C GLU A 359 -7.75 -2.25 -14.27
N ARG A 360 -8.19 -0.99 -14.18
CA ARG A 360 -7.38 0.19 -14.49
C ARG A 360 -6.17 0.33 -13.57
N ALA A 361 -6.17 -0.35 -12.43
CA ALA A 361 -5.10 -0.29 -11.42
C ALA A 361 -4.00 -1.34 -11.63
N ARG A 362 -4.06 -2.18 -12.70
CA ARG A 362 -3.09 -3.24 -12.95
C ARG A 362 -2.46 -3.14 -14.34
N MET A 363 -1.16 -3.28 -14.38
CA MET A 363 -0.35 -3.39 -15.58
C MET A 363 0.64 -4.54 -15.40
N LEU A 364 1.20 -5.07 -16.48
CA LEU A 364 2.20 -6.13 -16.42
C LEU A 364 3.51 -5.65 -17.03
N VAL A 365 4.63 -5.90 -16.34
CA VAL A 365 5.97 -5.54 -16.82
C VAL A 365 6.93 -6.72 -16.77
N GLU A 366 7.92 -6.64 -17.63
CA GLU A 366 9.13 -7.47 -17.61
C GLU A 366 10.35 -6.62 -17.22
N VAL A 367 11.26 -7.20 -16.45
CA VAL A 367 12.56 -6.56 -16.18
C VAL A 367 13.50 -6.81 -17.36
N GLN A 368 13.96 -5.73 -17.99
CA GLN A 368 14.99 -5.75 -19.04
C GLN A 368 16.05 -4.70 -18.72
N ASP A 369 17.30 -5.11 -18.61
CA ASP A 369 18.44 -4.24 -18.34
C ASP A 369 18.23 -3.29 -17.13
N LYS A 370 17.65 -3.84 -16.04
CA LYS A 370 17.31 -3.12 -14.79
C LYS A 370 16.24 -2.02 -14.98
N ALA A 371 15.43 -2.14 -16.01
CA ALA A 371 14.29 -1.25 -16.25
C ALA A 371 12.98 -2.04 -16.32
N TRP A 372 11.89 -1.34 -16.07
CA TRP A 372 10.53 -1.87 -16.24
C TRP A 372 10.08 -1.66 -17.67
N VAL A 373 9.80 -2.74 -18.38
CA VAL A 373 9.29 -2.74 -19.75
C VAL A 373 7.87 -3.26 -19.75
N LEU A 374 6.94 -2.43 -20.25
CA LEU A 374 5.52 -2.81 -20.35
C LEU A 374 5.37 -4.04 -21.23
N ILE A 375 4.63 -5.03 -20.77
CA ILE A 375 4.15 -6.15 -21.60
C ILE A 375 2.82 -5.68 -22.19
N GLU A 376 2.81 -5.46 -23.49
CA GLU A 376 1.59 -5.14 -24.25
C GLU A 376 0.77 -6.43 -24.45
N ASP A 377 -0.56 -6.31 -24.43
CA ASP A 377 -1.53 -7.42 -24.58
C ASP A 377 -1.52 -8.09 -25.96
#